data_cd28bf856f1e00773a3f9f6c2fc56d5a
#
_entry.id   cd28bf856f1e00773a3f9f6c2fc56d5a
#
_cell.length_a   1.000
_cell.length_b   1.000
_cell.length_c   1.000
_cell.angle_alpha   90.00
_cell.angle_beta   90.00
_cell.angle_gamma   90.00
#
_symmetry.space_group_name_H-M   'P 1'
#
loop_
_entity.id
_entity.type
_entity.pdbx_description
1 polymer ?
#
loop_
_entity_poly.entity_id
_entity_poly.type
_entity_poly.pdbx_seq_one_letter_code
_entity_poly.pdbx_strand_id
1 'polypeptide(L)'
;MQEERVSKLMARRGLCSRREAETYMAEGRVRINGVLITEQGTKVPIDAKIEFDNKKLQRVTVALNKPLGIVSNLPQDGYQEARDLIIPENRYDKGAPIDPNSLHVVGRLDVNSKGLLLLSSDGRIAKTIIGPNSEVEKEYIVRFRNPVSEKAIEKLRFGLRLDGKPLKRAEVNHAGECALSIVLREGKNRQIRRMCEIVGLEITSLKRVRIGNIQLGSLPPGQWMVIPHSANLP
;
A
#
# COMPACT_ATOMS: atom_id res chain seq x y z
N MET A 1 -1.35 14.91 -34.06
CA MET A 1 -2.41 14.32 -33.19
C MET A 1 -1.80 14.04 -31.84
N GLN A 2 -2.54 14.30 -30.78
CA GLN A 2 -2.07 14.03 -29.40
C GLN A 2 -2.13 12.53 -29.13
N GLU A 3 -1.01 11.92 -28.74
CA GLU A 3 -0.92 10.50 -28.44
C GLU A 3 -0.79 10.26 -26.92
N GLU A 4 -1.30 9.14 -26.47
CA GLU A 4 -1.21 8.70 -25.08
C GLU A 4 -0.91 7.19 -25.00
N ARG A 5 -0.24 6.75 -23.93
CA ARG A 5 -0.03 5.31 -23.69
C ARG A 5 -1.38 4.61 -23.52
N VAL A 6 -1.56 3.44 -24.16
CA VAL A 6 -2.81 2.65 -24.09
C VAL A 6 -3.26 2.43 -22.67
N SER A 7 -2.36 2.02 -21.75
CA SER A 7 -2.71 1.77 -20.34
C SER A 7 -3.20 3.06 -19.64
N LYS A 8 -2.64 4.22 -19.99
CA LYS A 8 -3.08 5.51 -19.43
C LYS A 8 -4.42 5.93 -20.02
N LEU A 9 -4.62 5.73 -21.33
CA LEU A 9 -5.87 6.04 -22.02
C LEU A 9 -7.02 5.20 -21.49
N MET A 10 -6.83 3.87 -21.30
CA MET A 10 -7.83 2.98 -20.70
C MET A 10 -8.21 3.41 -19.29
N ALA A 11 -7.23 3.76 -18.46
CA ALA A 11 -7.48 4.22 -17.09
C ALA A 11 -8.20 5.57 -17.05
N ARG A 12 -7.84 6.52 -17.93
CA ARG A 12 -8.51 7.81 -18.04
C ARG A 12 -9.97 7.69 -18.48
N ARG A 13 -10.26 6.74 -19.38
CA ARG A 13 -11.64 6.43 -19.83
C ARG A 13 -12.43 5.57 -18.81
N GLY A 14 -11.86 5.26 -17.65
CA GLY A 14 -12.54 4.48 -16.59
C GLY A 14 -12.73 3.01 -16.88
N LEU A 15 -12.07 2.46 -17.91
CA LEU A 15 -12.23 1.07 -18.33
C LEU A 15 -11.59 0.09 -17.33
N CYS A 16 -10.38 0.42 -16.84
CA CYS A 16 -9.63 -0.37 -15.86
C CYS A 16 -8.51 0.49 -15.25
N SER A 17 -7.73 -0.03 -14.28
CA SER A 17 -6.50 0.63 -13.84
C SER A 17 -5.39 0.50 -14.90
N ARG A 18 -4.32 1.34 -14.82
CA ARG A 18 -3.18 1.24 -15.74
C ARG A 18 -2.52 -0.14 -15.74
N ARG A 19 -2.38 -0.75 -14.56
CA ARG A 19 -1.75 -2.07 -14.41
C ARG A 19 -2.65 -3.18 -14.94
N GLU A 20 -3.95 -3.12 -14.68
CA GLU A 20 -4.91 -4.03 -15.30
C GLU A 20 -4.85 -3.93 -16.83
N ALA A 21 -4.75 -2.71 -17.39
CA ALA A 21 -4.57 -2.53 -18.83
C ALA A 21 -3.29 -3.20 -19.34
N GLU A 22 -2.18 -3.08 -18.63
CA GLU A 22 -0.92 -3.73 -18.97
C GLU A 22 -1.03 -5.26 -18.95
N THR A 23 -1.76 -5.81 -17.95
CA THR A 23 -2.08 -7.25 -17.89
C THR A 23 -2.97 -7.67 -19.05
N TYR A 24 -4.06 -6.94 -19.34
CA TYR A 24 -4.93 -7.23 -20.48
C TYR A 24 -4.18 -7.19 -21.81
N MET A 25 -3.26 -6.26 -21.98
CA MET A 25 -2.40 -6.18 -23.18
C MET A 25 -1.49 -7.41 -23.27
N ALA A 26 -0.78 -7.76 -22.20
CA ALA A 26 0.10 -8.94 -22.15
C ALA A 26 -0.64 -10.26 -22.46
N GLU A 27 -1.91 -10.36 -22.03
CA GLU A 27 -2.78 -11.50 -22.31
C GLU A 27 -3.41 -11.47 -23.71
N GLY A 28 -3.06 -10.49 -24.55
CA GLY A 28 -3.62 -10.36 -25.91
C GLY A 28 -5.12 -10.02 -25.94
N ARG A 29 -5.62 -9.32 -24.97
CA ARG A 29 -7.06 -9.02 -24.77
C ARG A 29 -7.44 -7.60 -25.14
N VAL A 30 -6.50 -6.78 -25.62
CA VAL A 30 -6.72 -5.36 -25.99
C VAL A 30 -6.51 -5.17 -27.48
N ARG A 31 -7.49 -4.56 -28.15
CA ARG A 31 -7.39 -4.11 -29.54
C ARG A 31 -7.61 -2.60 -29.62
N ILE A 32 -6.81 -1.95 -30.43
CA ILE A 32 -6.94 -0.53 -30.75
C ILE A 32 -7.20 -0.40 -32.24
N ASN A 33 -8.36 0.18 -32.60
CA ASN A 33 -8.81 0.26 -33.98
C ASN A 33 -8.74 -1.10 -34.71
N GLY A 34 -9.08 -2.20 -33.99
CA GLY A 34 -9.03 -3.57 -34.50
C GLY A 34 -7.65 -4.25 -34.42
N VAL A 35 -6.56 -3.51 -34.19
CA VAL A 35 -5.20 -4.04 -34.08
C VAL A 35 -4.91 -4.54 -32.66
N LEU A 36 -4.43 -5.78 -32.53
CA LEU A 36 -4.04 -6.37 -31.25
C LEU A 36 -2.82 -5.65 -30.68
N ILE A 37 -2.91 -5.25 -29.41
CA ILE A 37 -1.82 -4.58 -28.69
C ILE A 37 -1.37 -5.46 -27.52
N THR A 38 -0.11 -5.88 -27.55
CA THR A 38 0.52 -6.71 -26.51
C THR A 38 1.68 -6.01 -25.81
N GLU A 39 2.29 -5.00 -26.44
CA GLU A 39 3.47 -4.33 -25.92
C GLU A 39 3.13 -3.23 -24.93
N GLN A 40 3.77 -3.29 -23.75
CA GLN A 40 3.69 -2.23 -22.75
C GLN A 40 4.31 -0.93 -23.30
N GLY A 41 3.72 0.20 -22.93
CA GLY A 41 4.22 1.50 -23.36
C GLY A 41 3.74 1.96 -24.74
N THR A 42 3.04 1.14 -25.53
CA THR A 42 2.45 1.50 -26.82
C THR A 42 1.63 2.78 -26.70
N LYS A 43 1.88 3.74 -27.59
CA LYS A 43 1.14 5.00 -27.69
C LYS A 43 0.15 4.94 -28.85
N VAL A 44 -1.01 5.56 -28.66
CA VAL A 44 -2.09 5.63 -29.66
C VAL A 44 -2.75 7.00 -29.59
N PRO A 45 -3.44 7.45 -30.66
CA PRO A 45 -4.24 8.67 -30.63
C PRO A 45 -5.26 8.65 -29.48
N ILE A 46 -5.47 9.80 -28.85
CA ILE A 46 -6.35 9.89 -27.66
C ILE A 46 -7.82 9.57 -27.95
N ASP A 47 -8.23 9.61 -29.23
CA ASP A 47 -9.56 9.30 -29.75
C ASP A 47 -9.68 7.86 -30.28
N ALA A 48 -8.60 7.08 -30.27
CA ALA A 48 -8.58 5.71 -30.77
C ALA A 48 -9.68 4.85 -30.11
N LYS A 49 -10.33 3.99 -30.94
CA LYS A 49 -11.32 3.01 -30.46
C LYS A 49 -10.64 1.91 -29.69
N ILE A 50 -11.04 1.69 -28.44
CA ILE A 50 -10.53 0.63 -27.59
C ILE A 50 -11.57 -0.50 -27.50
N GLU A 51 -11.14 -1.69 -27.84
CA GLU A 51 -11.89 -2.92 -27.66
C GLU A 51 -11.07 -3.83 -26.74
N PHE A 52 -11.69 -4.37 -25.68
CA PHE A 52 -10.98 -5.29 -24.80
C PHE A 52 -11.96 -6.31 -24.16
N ASP A 53 -11.45 -7.52 -23.96
CA ASP A 53 -12.16 -8.55 -23.21
C ASP A 53 -12.03 -8.27 -21.71
N ASN A 54 -13.12 -7.84 -21.09
CA ASN A 54 -13.18 -7.50 -19.68
C ASN A 54 -13.51 -8.69 -18.76
N LYS A 55 -13.30 -9.95 -19.22
CA LYS A 55 -13.44 -11.09 -18.31
C LYS A 55 -12.77 -10.74 -17.00
N LYS A 56 -13.52 -10.75 -15.91
CA LYS A 56 -13.07 -10.29 -14.60
C LYS A 56 -11.77 -11.01 -14.23
N LEU A 57 -10.67 -10.26 -14.15
CA LEU A 57 -9.48 -10.71 -13.42
C LEU A 57 -9.93 -11.03 -12.00
N GLN A 58 -9.50 -12.17 -11.49
CA GLN A 58 -9.78 -12.50 -10.09
C GLN A 58 -9.06 -11.46 -9.21
N ARG A 59 -9.84 -10.50 -8.71
CA ARG A 59 -9.29 -9.44 -7.87
C ARG A 59 -9.07 -9.95 -6.48
N VAL A 60 -7.82 -9.97 -6.07
CA VAL A 60 -7.40 -10.46 -4.76
C VAL A 60 -6.67 -9.35 -4.01
N THR A 61 -6.97 -9.25 -2.73
CA THR A 61 -6.20 -8.43 -1.78
C THR A 61 -5.73 -9.32 -0.65
N VAL A 62 -4.47 -9.21 -0.30
CA VAL A 62 -3.88 -9.96 0.81
C VAL A 62 -3.33 -9.01 1.87
N ALA A 63 -3.46 -9.40 3.12
CA ALA A 63 -2.78 -8.81 4.25
C ALA A 63 -1.53 -9.65 4.57
N LEU A 64 -0.39 -9.01 4.62
CA LEU A 64 0.88 -9.59 5.05
C LEU A 64 1.33 -8.92 6.35
N ASN A 65 1.70 -9.70 7.36
CA ASN A 65 2.44 -9.16 8.50
C ASN A 65 3.93 -9.08 8.14
N LYS A 66 4.31 -7.97 7.49
CA LYS A 66 5.69 -7.77 7.03
C LYS A 66 6.66 -7.78 8.21
N PRO A 67 7.68 -8.65 8.25
CA PRO A 67 8.73 -8.62 9.25
C PRO A 67 9.71 -7.46 9.01
N LEU A 68 10.64 -7.26 9.94
CA LEU A 68 11.81 -6.38 9.76
C LEU A 68 12.75 -6.99 8.71
N GLY A 69 13.58 -6.16 8.08
CA GLY A 69 14.59 -6.61 7.12
C GLY A 69 14.07 -6.90 5.72
N ILE A 70 12.75 -6.83 5.50
CA ILE A 70 12.11 -7.05 4.19
C ILE A 70 11.74 -5.70 3.59
N VAL A 71 12.07 -5.47 2.30
CA VAL A 71 11.61 -4.30 1.56
C VAL A 71 10.17 -4.49 1.08
N SER A 72 9.38 -3.43 1.05
CA SER A 72 8.00 -3.53 0.58
C SER A 72 7.91 -3.82 -0.92
N ASN A 73 8.70 -3.13 -1.71
CA ASN A 73 8.90 -3.30 -3.15
C ASN A 73 10.13 -2.52 -3.59
N LEU A 74 10.55 -2.62 -4.84
CA LEU A 74 11.78 -2.07 -5.38
C LEU A 74 12.98 -2.74 -4.72
N PRO A 75 13.36 -3.94 -5.21
CA PRO A 75 14.46 -4.69 -4.64
C PRO A 75 15.72 -3.82 -4.59
N GLN A 76 16.37 -3.87 -3.46
CA GLN A 76 17.70 -3.33 -3.26
C GLN A 76 18.62 -4.51 -3.04
N ASP A 77 19.84 -4.45 -3.50
CA ASP A 77 20.81 -5.54 -3.36
C ASP A 77 20.88 -6.01 -1.90
N GLY A 78 20.72 -7.31 -1.70
CA GLY A 78 20.76 -7.96 -0.38
C GLY A 78 19.45 -7.98 0.42
N TYR A 79 18.35 -7.42 -0.10
CA TYR A 79 17.05 -7.47 0.57
C TYR A 79 16.02 -8.30 -0.19
N GLN A 80 15.28 -9.14 0.53
CA GLN A 80 14.09 -9.84 0.05
C GLN A 80 12.90 -8.88 -0.06
N GLU A 81 12.06 -9.05 -1.07
CA GLU A 81 10.81 -8.31 -1.22
C GLU A 81 9.65 -8.92 -0.44
N ALA A 82 8.70 -8.07 -0.05
CA ALA A 82 7.48 -8.52 0.62
C ALA A 82 6.65 -9.50 -0.23
N ARG A 83 6.70 -9.39 -1.56
CA ARG A 83 6.01 -10.29 -2.48
C ARG A 83 6.52 -11.72 -2.41
N ASP A 84 7.82 -11.91 -2.15
CA ASP A 84 8.45 -13.23 -2.06
C ASP A 84 7.96 -14.03 -0.84
N LEU A 85 7.31 -13.36 0.12
CA LEU A 85 6.66 -14.01 1.26
C LEU A 85 5.27 -14.55 0.94
N ILE A 86 4.71 -14.23 -0.23
CA ILE A 86 3.38 -14.71 -0.65
C ILE A 86 3.51 -16.10 -1.28
N ILE A 87 3.89 -17.05 -0.46
CA ILE A 87 4.03 -18.46 -0.81
C ILE A 87 3.05 -19.30 0.03
N PRO A 88 2.65 -20.48 -0.42
CA PRO A 88 1.69 -21.35 0.29
C PRO A 88 2.09 -21.64 1.74
N GLU A 89 3.36 -21.85 2.02
CA GLU A 89 3.92 -22.18 3.33
C GLU A 89 3.71 -21.06 4.37
N ASN A 90 3.66 -19.82 3.91
CA ASN A 90 3.43 -18.64 4.74
C ASN A 90 1.95 -18.25 4.85
N ARG A 91 1.06 -19.00 4.22
CA ARG A 91 -0.36 -18.68 4.23
C ARG A 91 -1.01 -19.06 5.55
N TYR A 92 -1.66 -18.09 6.19
CA TYR A 92 -2.33 -18.26 7.49
C TYR A 92 -3.73 -18.89 7.37
N ASP A 93 -4.50 -18.47 6.36
CA ASP A 93 -5.82 -19.02 6.08
C ASP A 93 -5.74 -20.21 5.08
N LYS A 94 -6.81 -20.98 4.97
CA LYS A 94 -6.92 -22.05 3.95
C LYS A 94 -7.47 -21.46 2.65
N GLY A 95 -6.98 -21.95 1.50
CA GLY A 95 -7.53 -21.56 0.21
C GLY A 95 -6.65 -21.88 -0.99
N ALA A 96 -7.11 -21.55 -2.20
CA ALA A 96 -6.39 -21.79 -3.43
C ALA A 96 -5.10 -20.93 -3.54
N PRO A 97 -4.06 -21.42 -4.21
CA PRO A 97 -2.86 -20.65 -4.49
C PRO A 97 -3.18 -19.32 -5.17
N ILE A 98 -2.36 -18.30 -4.91
CA ILE A 98 -2.45 -16.98 -5.54
C ILE A 98 -1.15 -16.75 -6.28
N ASP A 99 -1.23 -16.20 -7.50
CA ASP A 99 -0.04 -15.74 -8.22
C ASP A 99 0.51 -14.46 -7.56
N PRO A 100 1.71 -14.51 -6.94
CA PRO A 100 2.30 -13.34 -6.31
C PRO A 100 2.60 -12.21 -7.31
N ASN A 101 2.83 -12.54 -8.60
CA ASN A 101 3.17 -11.56 -9.63
C ASN A 101 1.98 -10.67 -9.99
N SER A 102 0.75 -11.15 -9.76
CA SER A 102 -0.47 -10.35 -9.94
C SER A 102 -0.64 -9.28 -8.86
N LEU A 103 0.08 -9.37 -7.75
CA LEU A 103 -0.10 -8.52 -6.58
C LEU A 103 0.85 -7.32 -6.58
N HIS A 104 0.33 -6.18 -6.17
CA HIS A 104 1.09 -4.93 -6.02
C HIS A 104 0.93 -4.37 -4.61
N VAL A 105 2.02 -3.83 -4.07
CA VAL A 105 2.04 -3.23 -2.74
C VAL A 105 1.14 -2.00 -2.67
N VAL A 106 0.27 -1.97 -1.67
CA VAL A 106 -0.64 -0.88 -1.36
C VAL A 106 -0.19 -0.18 -0.08
N GLY A 107 0.61 0.86 -0.23
CA GLY A 107 1.15 1.62 0.90
C GLY A 107 2.36 0.96 1.56
N ARG A 108 3.53 1.44 1.19
CA ARG A 108 4.83 0.90 1.63
C ARG A 108 5.04 0.98 3.14
N LEU A 109 5.86 0.08 3.66
CA LEU A 109 6.56 0.16 4.93
C LEU A 109 8.06 0.17 4.65
N ASP A 110 8.82 0.91 5.45
CA ASP A 110 10.29 0.90 5.38
C ASP A 110 10.84 -0.49 5.76
N VAL A 111 12.08 -0.79 5.38
CA VAL A 111 12.78 -2.03 5.73
C VAL A 111 12.85 -2.26 7.24
N ASN A 112 13.03 -1.20 8.01
CA ASN A 112 13.09 -1.19 9.47
C ASN A 112 11.72 -0.94 10.16
N SER A 113 10.62 -1.10 9.43
CA SER A 113 9.25 -1.04 9.95
C SER A 113 8.54 -2.36 9.67
N LYS A 114 7.63 -2.76 10.56
CA LYS A 114 6.93 -4.05 10.51
C LYS A 114 5.40 -3.89 10.56
N GLY A 115 4.68 -5.00 10.41
CA GLY A 115 3.24 -5.08 10.59
C GLY A 115 2.45 -5.11 9.28
N LEU A 116 1.22 -4.65 9.30
CA LEU A 116 0.25 -4.79 8.23
C LEU A 116 0.73 -4.13 6.93
N LEU A 117 0.95 -4.94 5.91
CA LEU A 117 1.19 -4.53 4.54
C LEU A 117 0.11 -5.15 3.65
N LEU A 118 -0.53 -4.35 2.83
CA LEU A 118 -1.50 -4.85 1.85
C LEU A 118 -0.83 -5.01 0.49
N LEU A 119 -1.14 -6.11 -0.18
CA LEU A 119 -0.84 -6.31 -1.59
C LEU A 119 -2.16 -6.62 -2.32
N SER A 120 -2.38 -6.04 -3.49
CA SER A 120 -3.63 -6.22 -4.22
C SER A 120 -3.41 -6.27 -5.72
N SER A 121 -4.21 -7.07 -6.40
CA SER A 121 -4.37 -7.03 -7.86
C SER A 121 -5.43 -6.01 -8.30
N ASP A 122 -6.19 -5.40 -7.36
CA ASP A 122 -7.16 -4.36 -7.65
C ASP A 122 -6.58 -2.95 -7.48
N GLY A 123 -6.30 -2.27 -8.59
CA GLY A 123 -5.76 -0.91 -8.59
C GLY A 123 -6.69 0.14 -7.94
N ARG A 124 -8.00 -0.14 -7.80
CA ARG A 124 -8.94 0.76 -7.12
C ARG A 124 -8.64 0.82 -5.64
N ILE A 125 -8.32 -0.32 -5.01
CA ILE A 125 -7.89 -0.41 -3.60
C ILE A 125 -6.67 0.49 -3.36
N ALA A 126 -5.67 0.39 -4.24
CA ALA A 126 -4.49 1.24 -4.15
C ALA A 126 -4.86 2.74 -4.25
N LYS A 127 -5.71 3.12 -5.21
CA LYS A 127 -6.17 4.50 -5.37
C LYS A 127 -6.89 5.02 -4.12
N THR A 128 -7.74 4.21 -3.50
CA THR A 128 -8.46 4.57 -2.28
C THR A 128 -7.51 4.77 -1.10
N ILE A 129 -6.56 3.83 -0.88
CA ILE A 129 -5.73 3.81 0.32
C ILE A 129 -4.55 4.78 0.26
N ILE A 130 -3.94 4.95 -0.93
CA ILE A 130 -2.70 5.74 -1.11
C ILE A 130 -2.82 6.85 -2.16
N GLY A 131 -4.02 7.11 -2.66
CA GLY A 131 -4.27 8.21 -3.57
C GLY A 131 -4.01 9.57 -2.90
N PRO A 132 -3.77 10.64 -3.69
CA PRO A 132 -3.40 11.97 -3.15
C PRO A 132 -4.47 12.57 -2.23
N ASN A 133 -5.72 12.18 -2.42
CA ASN A 133 -6.86 12.64 -1.62
C ASN A 133 -7.37 11.57 -0.64
N SER A 134 -6.55 10.55 -0.35
CA SER A 134 -6.94 9.51 0.58
C SER A 134 -7.01 10.04 2.01
N GLU A 135 -8.14 9.79 2.66
CA GLU A 135 -8.37 10.04 4.09
C GLU A 135 -8.36 8.72 4.90
N VAL A 136 -7.96 7.62 4.26
CA VAL A 136 -7.90 6.31 4.92
C VAL A 136 -6.87 6.32 6.02
N GLU A 137 -7.32 6.02 7.21
CA GLU A 137 -6.50 5.97 8.43
C GLU A 137 -5.49 4.84 8.40
N LYS A 138 -4.31 5.11 8.91
CA LYS A 138 -3.28 4.10 9.16
C LYS A 138 -2.85 4.24 10.61
N GLU A 139 -3.02 3.16 11.38
CA GLU A 139 -2.66 3.13 12.80
C GLU A 139 -1.37 2.38 13.02
N TYR A 140 -0.53 2.96 13.87
CA TYR A 140 0.79 2.44 14.19
C TYR A 140 0.96 2.35 15.70
N ILE A 141 1.52 1.24 16.17
CA ILE A 141 2.08 1.15 17.53
C ILE A 141 3.57 1.45 17.44
N VAL A 142 3.96 2.51 18.13
CA VAL A 142 5.34 3.01 18.18
C VAL A 142 5.89 2.80 19.58
N ARG A 143 7.03 2.13 19.69
CA ARG A 143 7.72 1.93 20.98
C ARG A 143 8.97 2.80 21.03
N PHE A 144 9.25 3.32 22.20
CA PHE A 144 10.35 4.24 22.45
C PHE A 144 11.32 3.65 23.49
N ARG A 145 12.53 4.20 23.55
CA ARG A 145 13.52 3.81 24.55
C ARG A 145 13.12 4.27 25.94
N ASN A 146 12.52 5.46 26.07
CA ASN A 146 12.15 6.11 27.31
C ASN A 146 10.65 6.44 27.33
N PRO A 147 10.07 6.70 28.52
CA PRO A 147 8.71 7.20 28.65
C PRO A 147 8.47 8.48 27.85
N VAL A 148 7.26 8.65 27.34
CA VAL A 148 6.87 9.77 26.49
C VAL A 148 6.14 10.83 27.31
N SER A 149 6.62 12.08 27.27
CA SER A 149 5.98 13.19 27.97
C SER A 149 4.73 13.68 27.24
N GLU A 150 3.74 14.20 28.01
CA GLU A 150 2.52 14.82 27.44
C GLU A 150 2.84 15.95 26.48
N LYS A 151 3.86 16.76 26.77
CA LYS A 151 4.30 17.84 25.87
C LYS A 151 4.77 17.31 24.50
N ALA A 152 5.42 16.15 24.45
CA ALA A 152 5.79 15.51 23.17
C ALA A 152 4.55 14.99 22.44
N ILE A 153 3.59 14.40 23.15
CA ILE A 153 2.33 13.92 22.60
C ILE A 153 1.54 15.06 21.97
N GLU A 154 1.40 16.18 22.64
CA GLU A 154 0.69 17.36 22.11
C GLU A 154 1.32 17.87 20.83
N LYS A 155 2.66 17.94 20.77
CA LYS A 155 3.37 18.32 19.53
C LYS A 155 3.16 17.30 18.40
N LEU A 156 3.15 15.99 18.71
CA LEU A 156 2.88 14.97 17.72
C LEU A 156 1.46 15.03 17.16
N ARG A 157 0.48 15.43 17.98
CA ARG A 157 -0.92 15.60 17.56
C ARG A 157 -1.09 16.71 16.54
N PHE A 158 -0.36 17.81 16.68
CA PHE A 158 -0.54 18.99 15.83
C PHE A 158 0.67 19.93 15.81
N GLY A 159 0.81 20.66 14.70
CA GLY A 159 1.75 21.79 14.57
C GLY A 159 3.11 21.44 14.00
N LEU A 160 3.41 20.16 13.76
CA LEU A 160 4.66 19.77 13.12
C LEU A 160 4.65 20.07 11.62
N ARG A 161 5.83 20.32 11.08
CA ARG A 161 6.07 20.53 9.64
C ARG A 161 7.15 19.58 9.15
N LEU A 162 6.97 19.04 7.95
CA LEU A 162 8.00 18.29 7.25
C LEU A 162 8.20 18.89 5.85
N ASP A 163 9.44 19.08 5.46
CA ASP A 163 9.81 19.67 4.16
C ASP A 163 9.11 21.04 3.93
N GLY A 164 9.03 21.88 4.97
CA GLY A 164 8.38 23.18 4.94
C GLY A 164 6.84 23.14 4.89
N LYS A 165 6.22 21.96 4.78
CA LYS A 165 4.75 21.82 4.69
C LYS A 165 4.17 21.36 6.03
N PRO A 166 3.01 21.91 6.46
CA PRO A 166 2.35 21.45 7.66
C PRO A 166 1.88 20.00 7.50
N LEU A 167 1.87 19.27 8.61
CA LEU A 167 1.26 17.94 8.69
C LEU A 167 -0.22 18.05 9.04
N LYS A 168 -1.01 17.07 8.55
CA LYS A 168 -2.37 16.88 9.03
C LYS A 168 -2.36 16.54 10.52
N ARG A 169 -3.48 16.81 11.22
CA ARG A 169 -3.66 16.36 12.60
C ARG A 169 -3.51 14.84 12.70
N ALA A 170 -2.77 14.39 13.70
CA ALA A 170 -2.65 12.98 14.06
C ALA A 170 -3.44 12.70 15.35
N GLU A 171 -4.01 11.50 15.45
CA GLU A 171 -4.52 11.01 16.72
C GLU A 171 -3.36 10.28 17.42
N VAL A 172 -3.03 10.72 18.64
CA VAL A 172 -1.90 10.14 19.39
C VAL A 172 -2.36 9.85 20.81
N ASN A 173 -2.27 8.58 21.18
CA ASN A 173 -2.71 8.10 22.50
C ASN A 173 -1.64 7.19 23.09
N HIS A 174 -1.58 7.12 24.43
CA HIS A 174 -0.75 6.15 25.12
C HIS A 174 -1.18 4.71 24.76
N ALA A 175 -0.20 3.85 24.51
CA ALA A 175 -0.35 2.40 24.30
C ALA A 175 0.55 1.61 25.27
N GLY A 176 1.02 2.26 26.33
CA GLY A 176 1.91 1.81 27.35
C GLY A 176 2.87 2.92 27.79
N GLU A 177 3.63 2.73 28.82
CA GLU A 177 4.56 3.74 29.38
C GLU A 177 5.57 4.26 28.34
N CYS A 178 6.16 3.37 27.55
CA CYS A 178 7.09 3.68 26.46
C CYS A 178 6.48 3.37 25.09
N ALA A 179 5.16 3.54 24.91
CA ALA A 179 4.51 3.23 23.65
C ALA A 179 3.35 4.18 23.36
N LEU A 180 3.20 4.55 22.07
CA LEU A 180 2.08 5.33 21.57
C LEU A 180 1.35 4.58 20.45
N SER A 181 0.02 4.74 20.39
CA SER A 181 -0.77 4.54 19.19
C SER A 181 -0.83 5.86 18.42
N ILE A 182 -0.44 5.85 17.15
CA ILE A 182 -0.46 7.01 16.27
C ILE A 182 -1.30 6.69 15.04
N VAL A 183 -2.37 7.45 14.81
CA VAL A 183 -3.24 7.33 13.64
C VAL A 183 -2.99 8.51 12.70
N LEU A 184 -2.67 8.21 11.45
CA LEU A 184 -2.42 9.19 10.38
C LEU A 184 -3.41 9.01 9.23
N ARG A 185 -3.83 10.13 8.62
CA ARG A 185 -4.62 10.21 7.37
C ARG A 185 -3.79 10.63 6.17
N GLU A 186 -2.48 10.60 6.30
CA GLU A 186 -1.51 10.90 5.24
C GLU A 186 -0.32 9.92 5.33
N GLY A 187 0.61 9.97 4.39
CA GLY A 187 1.75 9.07 4.41
C GLY A 187 2.96 9.67 3.69
N LYS A 188 3.65 10.61 4.36
CA LYS A 188 4.92 11.15 3.85
C LYS A 188 6.06 10.17 4.12
N ASN A 189 7.14 10.30 3.35
CA ASN A 189 8.33 9.47 3.53
C ASN A 189 8.82 9.54 4.98
N ARG A 190 8.92 8.36 5.64
CA ARG A 190 9.37 8.18 7.02
C ARG A 190 8.72 9.14 8.03
N GLN A 191 7.43 9.48 7.81
CA GLN A 191 6.73 10.55 8.52
C GLN A 191 6.82 10.39 10.05
N ILE A 192 6.40 9.24 10.60
CA ILE A 192 6.40 9.02 12.06
C ILE A 192 7.81 9.14 12.64
N ARG A 193 8.83 8.57 11.97
CA ARG A 193 10.21 8.65 12.44
C ARG A 193 10.70 10.09 12.52
N ARG A 194 10.43 10.87 11.47
CA ARG A 194 10.80 12.29 11.42
C ARG A 194 10.02 13.14 12.43
N MET A 195 8.73 12.83 12.64
CA MET A 195 7.92 13.49 13.68
C MET A 195 8.52 13.24 15.07
N CYS A 196 8.86 11.99 15.38
CA CYS A 196 9.43 11.60 16.66
C CYS A 196 10.82 12.21 16.87
N GLU A 197 11.66 12.25 15.84
CA GLU A 197 12.98 12.90 15.86
C GLU A 197 12.87 14.40 16.22
N ILE A 198 11.93 15.13 15.61
CA ILE A 198 11.69 16.57 15.89
C ILE A 198 11.33 16.80 17.37
N VAL A 199 10.62 15.88 18.00
CA VAL A 199 10.23 16.01 19.42
C VAL A 199 11.20 15.30 20.38
N GLY A 200 12.34 14.81 19.89
CA GLY A 200 13.41 14.17 20.68
C GLY A 200 13.11 12.77 21.18
N LEU A 201 12.25 12.01 20.49
CA LEU A 201 11.87 10.63 20.84
C LEU A 201 12.65 9.61 20.01
N GLU A 202 13.31 8.66 20.69
CA GLU A 202 14.04 7.56 20.05
C GLU A 202 13.14 6.33 19.89
N ILE A 203 12.81 6.01 18.62
CA ILE A 203 11.97 4.86 18.25
C ILE A 203 12.78 3.56 18.31
N THR A 204 12.32 2.59 19.09
CA THR A 204 12.83 1.22 19.14
C THR A 204 12.03 0.25 18.26
N SER A 205 10.72 0.50 18.05
CA SER A 205 9.89 -0.31 17.18
C SER A 205 8.77 0.51 16.54
N LEU A 206 8.49 0.26 15.25
CA LEU A 206 7.39 0.85 14.51
C LEU A 206 6.61 -0.27 13.82
N LYS A 207 5.36 -0.47 14.25
CA LYS A 207 4.48 -1.53 13.74
C LYS A 207 3.15 -0.93 13.27
N ARG A 208 2.83 -1.06 11.96
CA ARG A 208 1.48 -0.72 11.48
C ARG A 208 0.51 -1.83 11.83
N VAL A 209 -0.58 -1.50 12.51
CA VAL A 209 -1.57 -2.47 13.00
C VAL A 209 -2.92 -2.38 12.31
N ARG A 210 -3.23 -1.25 11.63
CA ARG A 210 -4.51 -1.05 10.94
C ARG A 210 -4.34 -0.17 9.68
N ILE A 211 -5.14 -0.45 8.66
CA ILE A 211 -5.36 0.39 7.47
C ILE A 211 -6.87 0.42 7.21
N GLY A 212 -7.52 1.59 7.40
CA GLY A 212 -8.97 1.70 7.35
C GLY A 212 -9.62 0.70 8.31
N ASN A 213 -10.47 -0.17 7.79
CA ASN A 213 -11.15 -1.22 8.56
C ASN A 213 -10.35 -2.53 8.68
N ILE A 214 -9.21 -2.65 7.97
CA ILE A 214 -8.40 -3.86 7.98
C ILE A 214 -7.44 -3.80 9.16
N GLN A 215 -7.58 -4.74 10.07
CA GLN A 215 -6.71 -4.91 11.23
C GLN A 215 -5.71 -6.04 11.00
N LEU A 216 -4.51 -5.89 11.55
CA LEU A 216 -3.49 -6.94 11.54
C LEU A 216 -3.93 -8.17 12.37
N GLY A 217 -4.64 -7.92 13.47
CA GLY A 217 -5.11 -8.97 14.36
C GLY A 217 -3.98 -9.88 14.86
N SER A 218 -4.27 -11.18 14.90
CA SER A 218 -3.34 -12.23 15.33
C SER A 218 -2.44 -12.79 14.23
N LEU A 219 -2.45 -12.21 13.02
CA LEU A 219 -1.62 -12.68 11.90
C LEU A 219 -0.14 -12.69 12.31
N PRO A 220 0.54 -13.86 12.32
CA PRO A 220 1.94 -13.95 12.73
C PRO A 220 2.91 -13.22 11.77
N PRO A 221 4.10 -12.77 12.25
CA PRO A 221 5.12 -12.18 11.38
C PRO A 221 5.53 -13.12 10.22
N GLY A 222 5.66 -12.58 9.02
CA GLY A 222 6.00 -13.33 7.81
C GLY A 222 4.80 -14.04 7.17
N GLN A 223 3.68 -14.16 7.85
CA GLN A 223 2.49 -14.81 7.30
C GLN A 223 1.55 -13.81 6.62
N TRP A 224 0.73 -14.35 5.70
CA TRP A 224 -0.25 -13.61 4.94
C TRP A 224 -1.60 -14.33 4.88
N MET A 225 -2.66 -13.57 4.62
CA MET A 225 -4.01 -14.09 4.43
C MET A 225 -4.77 -13.28 3.38
N VAL A 226 -5.78 -13.90 2.76
CA VAL A 226 -6.69 -13.19 1.84
C VAL A 226 -7.65 -12.33 2.64
N ILE A 227 -7.84 -11.10 2.18
CA ILE A 227 -8.89 -10.21 2.70
C ILE A 227 -10.17 -10.50 1.91
N PRO A 228 -11.25 -10.97 2.56
CA PRO A 228 -12.52 -11.23 1.89
C PRO A 228 -13.08 -9.93 1.28
N HIS A 229 -13.76 -10.03 0.13
CA HIS A 229 -14.47 -8.89 -0.48
C HIS A 229 -15.58 -8.31 0.43
N SER A 230 -16.10 -9.12 1.36
CA SER A 230 -17.07 -8.70 2.39
C SER A 230 -16.46 -7.86 3.53
N ALA A 231 -15.15 -7.91 3.71
CA ALA A 231 -14.47 -6.97 4.58
C ALA A 231 -14.50 -5.61 3.87
N ASN A 232 -15.45 -4.73 4.23
CA ASN A 232 -15.58 -3.37 3.70
C ASN A 232 -14.19 -2.73 3.53
N LEU A 233 -13.56 -3.05 2.39
CA LEU A 233 -12.27 -2.47 2.01
C LEU A 233 -12.50 -0.96 1.86
N PRO A 234 -11.67 -0.11 2.44
CA PRO A 234 -11.87 1.33 2.44
C PRO A 234 -11.93 1.90 1.03
#